data_450d8ce51a9555ca7c57a60e70e413e7
#
_entry.id   450d8ce51a9555ca7c57a60e70e413e7
#
_cell.length_a   1.000
_cell.length_b   1.000
_cell.length_c   1.000
_cell.angle_alpha   90.00
_cell.angle_beta   90.00
_cell.angle_gamma   90.00
#
_symmetry.space_group_name_H-M   'P 1'
#
loop_
_entity.id
_entity.type
_entity.pdbx_description
1 polymer ?
#
loop_
_entity_poly.entity_id
_entity_poly.type
_entity_poly.pdbx_seq_one_letter_code
_entity_poly.pdbx_strand_id
1 'polypeptide(L)'
;MAAYAAVTEKLKVGSGVINNWTRNIGLLASTFLTLDDLAPNRIICGIGAWWDPLAKNVGIDRKKPLTAMKETVTILRRLLNMERVSFDGEFIHVNGIELDVVHGRREPRNVPIYIGATGDQMMEMTGEIADGVVLNYCVPPEYNYKAIDLLKAGAAKAGRNFDAIDRPQLIVASVDLDHDKAIDTTRELLTQYLAQQPHIAKASGVDPEVVKQIQSILGWPATHEQIAMAKHFVPEELI
;
A
#
# COMPACT_ATOMS: atom_id res chain seq x y z
N MET A 1 9.58 1.55 11.81
CA MET A 1 10.13 2.75 11.12
C MET A 1 11.13 3.51 12.01
N ALA A 2 10.74 3.99 13.19
CA ALA A 2 11.63 4.79 14.05
C ALA A 2 12.98 4.12 14.36
N ALA A 3 13.00 2.82 14.69
CA ALA A 3 14.25 2.10 14.94
C ALA A 3 15.21 2.11 13.74
N TYR A 4 14.68 1.85 12.51
CA TYR A 4 15.51 1.93 11.30
C TYR A 4 15.99 3.36 11.01
N ALA A 5 15.10 4.34 11.22
CA ALA A 5 15.46 5.74 11.03
C ALA A 5 16.58 6.20 11.98
N ALA A 6 16.57 5.71 13.23
CA ALA A 6 17.54 6.06 14.27
C ALA A 6 18.93 5.43 14.06
N VAL A 7 18.99 4.22 13.48
CA VAL A 7 20.26 3.48 13.31
C VAL A 7 20.86 3.59 11.89
N THR A 8 20.24 4.35 11.00
CA THR A 8 20.71 4.57 9.63
C THR A 8 20.77 6.05 9.30
N GLU A 9 21.65 6.44 8.39
CA GLU A 9 21.84 7.85 8.00
C GLU A 9 21.31 8.16 6.60
N LYS A 10 21.32 7.20 5.67
CA LYS A 10 20.97 7.40 4.25
C LYS A 10 19.71 6.66 3.81
N LEU A 11 19.34 5.61 4.56
CA LEU A 11 18.19 4.78 4.19
C LEU A 11 16.90 5.59 4.25
N LYS A 12 16.14 5.59 3.17
CA LYS A 12 14.74 6.04 3.18
C LYS A 12 13.89 4.97 3.86
N VAL A 13 12.99 5.39 4.73
CA VAL A 13 12.14 4.49 5.53
C VAL A 13 10.68 4.82 5.27
N GLY A 14 9.96 3.88 4.71
CA GLY A 14 8.54 4.03 4.39
C GLY A 14 7.67 2.93 4.99
N SER A 15 6.38 3.19 5.12
CA SER A 15 5.38 2.14 5.32
C SER A 15 4.98 1.53 3.98
N GLY A 16 4.89 0.21 3.90
CA GLY A 16 4.60 -0.44 2.62
C GLY A 16 3.45 -1.47 2.67
N VAL A 17 2.21 -1.15 3.04
CA VAL A 17 1.60 0.17 3.39
C VAL A 17 0.85 0.07 4.73
N ILE A 18 0.50 1.19 5.35
CA ILE A 18 -0.47 1.23 6.44
C ILE A 18 -1.87 1.52 5.88
N ASN A 19 -2.93 1.05 6.55
CA ASN A 19 -4.28 1.38 6.10
C ASN A 19 -4.71 2.79 6.55
N ASN A 20 -5.61 3.41 5.78
CA ASN A 20 -6.15 4.74 6.05
C ASN A 20 -7.41 4.75 6.94
N TRP A 21 -7.81 3.60 7.51
CA TRP A 21 -9.06 3.47 8.25
C TRP A 21 -8.91 3.46 9.77
N THR A 22 -7.83 2.84 10.26
CA THR A 22 -7.67 2.57 11.69
C THR A 22 -6.99 3.70 12.46
N ARG A 23 -6.56 4.76 11.79
CA ARG A 23 -5.89 5.90 12.44
C ARG A 23 -6.62 7.19 12.14
N ASN A 24 -6.83 7.98 13.20
CA ASN A 24 -7.29 9.35 13.04
C ASN A 24 -6.27 10.15 12.21
N ILE A 25 -6.76 11.05 11.38
CA ILE A 25 -5.92 11.83 10.44
C ILE A 25 -4.89 12.71 11.17
N GLY A 26 -5.25 13.29 12.30
CA GLY A 26 -4.34 14.09 13.15
C GLY A 26 -3.22 13.23 13.73
N LEU A 27 -3.56 12.02 14.23
CA LEU A 27 -2.56 11.06 14.72
C LEU A 27 -1.64 10.57 13.59
N LEU A 28 -2.19 10.32 12.40
CA LEU A 28 -1.40 9.92 11.25
C LEU A 28 -0.40 11.02 10.86
N ALA A 29 -0.86 12.25 10.74
CA ALA A 29 -0.03 13.40 10.39
C ALA A 29 1.06 13.66 11.45
N SER A 30 0.73 13.67 12.74
CA SER A 30 1.71 13.85 13.81
C SER A 30 2.74 12.72 13.88
N THR A 31 2.34 11.49 13.56
CA THR A 31 3.28 10.35 13.49
C THR A 31 4.34 10.57 12.41
N PHE A 32 3.93 10.98 11.20
CA PHE A 32 4.88 11.22 10.11
C PHE A 32 5.70 12.48 10.31
N LEU A 33 5.14 13.52 10.94
CA LEU A 33 5.89 14.68 11.39
C LEU A 33 7.02 14.28 12.34
N THR A 34 6.72 13.50 13.38
CA THR A 34 7.71 13.06 14.38
C THR A 34 8.78 12.15 13.74
N LEU A 35 8.40 11.30 12.80
CA LEU A 35 9.36 10.47 12.08
C LEU A 35 10.28 11.33 11.19
N ASP A 36 9.76 12.37 10.55
CA ASP A 36 10.58 13.29 9.75
C ASP A 36 11.50 14.15 10.63
N ASP A 37 11.09 14.53 11.84
CA ASP A 37 11.98 15.17 12.81
C ASP A 37 13.14 14.25 13.21
N LEU A 38 12.89 12.95 13.36
CA LEU A 38 13.92 11.94 13.65
C LEU A 38 14.85 11.70 12.45
N ALA A 39 14.32 11.71 11.24
CA ALA A 39 15.05 11.37 10.02
C ALA A 39 14.65 12.28 8.84
N PRO A 40 15.09 13.56 8.83
CA PRO A 40 14.65 14.55 7.86
C PRO A 40 14.87 14.11 6.40
N ASN A 41 13.85 14.29 5.55
CA ASN A 41 13.84 13.94 4.12
C ASN A 41 14.08 12.45 3.82
N ARG A 42 13.96 11.56 4.80
CA ARG A 42 14.12 10.10 4.63
C ARG A 42 12.84 9.31 4.88
N ILE A 43 11.76 9.98 5.24
CA ILE A 43 10.49 9.33 5.60
C ILE A 43 9.53 9.36 4.42
N ILE A 44 8.86 8.22 4.18
CA ILE A 44 7.83 8.06 3.15
C ILE A 44 6.55 7.55 3.83
N CYS A 45 5.44 8.23 3.59
CA CYS A 45 4.13 7.81 4.05
C CYS A 45 3.45 6.91 3.01
N GLY A 46 3.62 5.60 3.11
CA GLY A 46 2.90 4.64 2.28
C GLY A 46 1.58 4.24 2.91
N ILE A 47 0.46 4.54 2.23
CA ILE A 47 -0.90 4.24 2.68
C ILE A 47 -1.64 3.36 1.68
N GLY A 48 -2.60 2.56 2.17
CA GLY A 48 -3.40 1.67 1.34
C GLY A 48 -4.86 1.62 1.78
N ALA A 49 -5.74 1.28 0.85
CA ALA A 49 -7.19 1.24 1.11
C ALA A 49 -7.63 0.03 1.92
N TRP A 50 -6.70 -0.84 2.29
CA TRP A 50 -6.94 -2.06 3.04
C TRP A 50 -7.81 -3.08 2.27
N TRP A 51 -8.31 -4.11 3.00
CA TRP A 51 -9.00 -5.27 2.48
C TRP A 51 -10.21 -5.63 3.37
N ASP A 52 -11.37 -5.90 2.74
CA ASP A 52 -12.65 -6.03 3.43
C ASP A 52 -12.68 -7.08 4.56
N PRO A 53 -12.16 -8.31 4.40
CA PRO A 53 -12.20 -9.28 5.49
C PRO A 53 -11.50 -8.79 6.76
N LEU A 54 -10.31 -8.18 6.64
CA LEU A 54 -9.60 -7.64 7.81
C LEU A 54 -10.30 -6.41 8.40
N ALA A 55 -10.80 -5.52 7.55
CA ALA A 55 -11.53 -4.33 8.00
C ALA A 55 -12.76 -4.72 8.83
N LYS A 56 -13.55 -5.68 8.36
CA LYS A 56 -14.72 -6.21 9.07
C LYS A 56 -14.36 -6.84 10.41
N ASN A 57 -13.26 -7.60 10.48
CA ASN A 57 -12.81 -8.26 11.71
C ASN A 57 -12.47 -7.25 12.83
N VAL A 58 -12.16 -6.01 12.51
CA VAL A 58 -11.92 -4.94 13.48
C VAL A 58 -13.06 -3.91 13.55
N GLY A 59 -14.22 -4.25 13.01
CA GLY A 59 -15.42 -3.42 13.10
C GLY A 59 -15.45 -2.23 12.14
N ILE A 60 -14.63 -2.23 11.10
CA ILE A 60 -14.59 -1.15 10.10
C ILE A 60 -15.42 -1.53 8.88
N ASP A 61 -16.41 -0.70 8.55
CA ASP A 61 -17.18 -0.75 7.32
C ASP A 61 -16.47 0.09 6.24
N ARG A 62 -15.69 -0.58 5.40
CA ARG A 62 -14.86 0.03 4.36
C ARG A 62 -15.70 0.39 3.13
N LYS A 63 -16.43 1.49 3.20
CA LYS A 63 -17.22 2.05 2.08
C LYS A 63 -16.41 3.03 1.25
N LYS A 64 -16.71 3.12 -0.04
CA LYS A 64 -16.15 4.11 -0.99
C LYS A 64 -14.64 4.37 -0.79
N PRO A 65 -13.78 3.34 -0.92
CA PRO A 65 -12.35 3.45 -0.57
C PRO A 65 -11.60 4.51 -1.37
N LEU A 66 -12.06 4.85 -2.58
CA LEU A 66 -11.49 5.93 -3.38
C LEU A 66 -11.71 7.29 -2.72
N THR A 67 -12.94 7.59 -2.29
CA THR A 67 -13.27 8.84 -1.60
C THR A 67 -12.48 8.96 -0.31
N ALA A 68 -12.50 7.91 0.52
CA ALA A 68 -11.77 7.90 1.78
C ALA A 68 -10.25 8.12 1.58
N MET A 69 -9.65 7.51 0.56
CA MET A 69 -8.24 7.69 0.24
C MET A 69 -7.95 9.12 -0.22
N LYS A 70 -8.79 9.68 -1.09
CA LYS A 70 -8.62 11.05 -1.58
C LYS A 70 -8.70 12.08 -0.46
N GLU A 71 -9.67 11.93 0.45
CA GLU A 71 -9.79 12.77 1.64
C GLU A 71 -8.55 12.64 2.54
N THR A 72 -8.11 11.39 2.79
CA THR A 72 -6.92 11.12 3.61
C THR A 72 -5.67 11.82 3.05
N VAL A 73 -5.38 11.63 1.77
CA VAL A 73 -4.19 12.25 1.13
C VAL A 73 -4.28 13.77 1.16
N THR A 74 -5.47 14.32 0.86
CA THR A 74 -5.69 15.77 0.85
C THR A 74 -5.41 16.39 2.21
N ILE A 75 -6.00 15.83 3.27
CA ILE A 75 -5.87 16.40 4.61
C ILE A 75 -4.48 16.15 5.19
N LEU A 76 -3.93 14.94 4.98
CA LEU A 76 -2.57 14.60 5.42
C LEU A 76 -1.55 15.59 4.83
N ARG A 77 -1.62 15.85 3.53
CA ARG A 77 -0.71 16.79 2.85
C ARG A 77 -0.81 18.20 3.42
N ARG A 78 -2.03 18.70 3.64
CA ARG A 78 -2.26 20.01 4.22
C ARG A 78 -1.73 20.12 5.64
N LEU A 79 -1.94 19.10 6.48
CA LEU A 79 -1.39 19.06 7.84
C LEU A 79 0.14 19.02 7.84
N LEU A 80 0.76 18.20 6.97
CA LEU A 80 2.22 18.15 6.84
C LEU A 80 2.80 19.45 6.25
N ASN A 81 2.01 20.23 5.50
CA ASN A 81 2.34 21.59 5.10
C ASN A 81 2.17 22.62 6.23
N MET A 82 1.87 22.17 7.45
CA MET A 82 1.65 23.02 8.65
C MET A 82 0.47 23.99 8.50
N GLU A 83 -0.52 23.62 7.68
CA GLU A 83 -1.76 24.38 7.54
C GLU A 83 -2.71 24.11 8.71
N ARG A 84 -3.49 25.15 9.07
CA ARG A 84 -4.69 24.96 9.88
C ARG A 84 -5.82 24.47 8.99
N VAL A 85 -6.38 23.29 9.31
CA VAL A 85 -7.30 22.57 8.42
C VAL A 85 -8.67 22.45 9.05
N SER A 86 -9.70 22.97 8.33
CA SER A 86 -11.08 22.56 8.49
C SER A 86 -11.52 21.84 7.21
N PHE A 87 -12.19 20.71 7.38
CA PHE A 87 -12.69 19.89 6.28
C PHE A 87 -13.90 19.09 6.75
N ASP A 88 -14.95 19.09 5.94
CA ASP A 88 -16.19 18.34 6.18
C ASP A 88 -16.45 17.43 4.98
N GLY A 89 -15.79 16.27 4.99
CA GLY A 89 -15.89 15.26 3.95
C GLY A 89 -16.92 14.18 4.26
N GLU A 90 -16.87 13.10 3.52
CA GLU A 90 -17.73 11.94 3.77
C GLU A 90 -17.18 11.06 4.91
N PHE A 91 -15.85 10.98 5.06
CA PHE A 91 -15.14 10.12 6.01
C PHE A 91 -14.31 10.90 7.02
N ILE A 92 -13.83 12.08 6.65
CA ILE A 92 -12.98 12.91 7.53
C ILE A 92 -13.71 14.21 7.84
N HIS A 93 -13.97 14.43 9.14
CA HIS A 93 -14.55 15.64 9.67
C HIS A 93 -13.57 16.25 10.67
N VAL A 94 -12.99 17.41 10.33
CA VAL A 94 -12.04 18.13 11.19
C VAL A 94 -12.34 19.61 11.18
N ASN A 95 -12.16 20.27 12.32
CA ASN A 95 -12.45 21.69 12.46
C ASN A 95 -11.26 22.41 13.10
N GLY A 96 -10.57 23.21 12.31
CA GLY A 96 -9.48 24.07 12.74
C GLY A 96 -8.28 23.35 13.36
N ILE A 97 -8.03 22.08 12.97
CA ILE A 97 -6.86 21.35 13.47
C ILE A 97 -5.58 21.80 12.77
N GLU A 98 -4.49 21.79 13.51
CA GLU A 98 -3.13 22.03 13.01
C GLU A 98 -2.16 21.15 13.77
N LEU A 99 -0.99 20.89 13.16
CA LEU A 99 0.09 20.19 13.86
C LEU A 99 0.81 21.18 14.78
N ASP A 100 0.84 20.87 16.07
CA ASP A 100 1.60 21.67 17.04
C ASP A 100 3.01 21.07 17.22
N VAL A 101 4.01 21.91 17.10
CA VAL A 101 5.42 21.55 17.26
C VAL A 101 5.99 22.33 18.43
N VAL A 102 6.04 21.67 19.59
CA VAL A 102 6.58 22.28 20.84
C VAL A 102 8.11 22.40 20.75
N HIS A 103 8.76 21.35 20.20
CA HIS A 103 10.22 21.28 20.07
C HIS A 103 10.56 20.83 18.67
N GLY A 104 11.00 21.71 17.82
CA GLY A 104 11.38 21.36 16.44
C GLY A 104 11.09 22.46 15.43
N ARG A 105 11.15 22.09 14.15
CA ARG A 105 10.96 23.05 13.06
C ARG A 105 9.48 23.23 12.75
N ARG A 106 8.99 24.45 12.84
CA ARG A 106 7.61 24.80 12.48
C ARG A 106 7.56 25.24 11.00
N GLU A 107 7.85 24.30 10.13
CA GLU A 107 7.90 24.50 8.67
C GLU A 107 7.28 23.29 7.95
N PRO A 108 6.82 23.42 6.70
CA PRO A 108 6.31 22.34 5.88
C PRO A 108 7.26 21.14 5.84
N ARG A 109 6.68 19.93 5.92
CA ARG A 109 7.43 18.67 5.86
C ARG A 109 7.36 18.05 4.49
N ASN A 110 8.51 17.77 3.92
CA ASN A 110 8.60 17.02 2.66
C ASN A 110 8.53 15.52 2.92
N VAL A 111 7.34 15.03 3.31
CA VAL A 111 7.05 13.61 3.47
C VAL A 111 6.26 13.14 2.26
N PRO A 112 6.86 12.44 1.29
CA PRO A 112 6.14 11.93 0.14
C PRO A 112 5.06 10.93 0.56
N ILE A 113 3.88 11.05 -0.06
CA ILE A 113 2.73 10.17 0.17
C ILE A 113 2.63 9.18 -0.98
N TYR A 114 2.84 7.88 -0.67
CA TYR A 114 2.72 6.79 -1.63
C TYR A 114 1.42 6.02 -1.38
N ILE A 115 0.79 5.53 -2.44
CA ILE A 115 -0.41 4.71 -2.34
C ILE A 115 -0.12 3.30 -2.82
N GLY A 116 -0.43 2.29 -2.00
CA GLY A 116 -0.50 0.90 -2.43
C GLY A 116 -1.80 0.70 -3.20
N ALA A 117 -1.71 0.70 -4.52
CA ALA A 117 -2.84 0.57 -5.42
C ALA A 117 -2.79 -0.75 -6.19
N THR A 118 -3.93 -1.43 -6.31
CA THR A 118 -4.06 -2.69 -7.06
C THR A 118 -5.18 -2.67 -8.08
N GLY A 119 -6.26 -1.93 -7.83
CA GLY A 119 -7.38 -1.77 -8.75
C GLY A 119 -7.22 -0.57 -9.69
N ASP A 120 -7.81 -0.66 -10.88
CA ASP A 120 -7.67 0.32 -11.96
C ASP A 120 -7.99 1.76 -11.52
N GLN A 121 -9.12 1.96 -10.86
CA GLN A 121 -9.55 3.29 -10.40
C GLN A 121 -8.61 3.87 -9.32
N MET A 122 -8.12 3.02 -8.40
CA MET A 122 -7.17 3.46 -7.38
C MET A 122 -5.83 3.80 -8.01
N MET A 123 -5.40 3.04 -9.02
CA MET A 123 -4.16 3.30 -9.75
C MET A 123 -4.21 4.63 -10.50
N GLU A 124 -5.31 4.92 -11.24
CA GLU A 124 -5.50 6.19 -11.92
C GLU A 124 -5.52 7.36 -10.91
N MET A 125 -6.29 7.23 -9.83
CA MET A 125 -6.34 8.24 -8.78
C MET A 125 -4.96 8.45 -8.10
N THR A 126 -4.16 7.40 -7.94
CA THR A 126 -2.78 7.52 -7.44
C THR A 126 -1.96 8.45 -8.33
N GLY A 127 -2.09 8.32 -9.65
CA GLY A 127 -1.48 9.25 -10.61
C GLY A 127 -1.95 10.71 -10.42
N GLU A 128 -3.22 10.91 -10.05
CA GLU A 128 -3.75 12.26 -9.82
C GLU A 128 -3.18 12.93 -8.55
N ILE A 129 -3.01 12.18 -7.44
CA ILE A 129 -2.85 12.80 -6.11
C ILE A 129 -1.59 12.40 -5.32
N ALA A 130 -0.95 11.27 -5.64
CA ALA A 130 0.15 10.73 -4.83
C ALA A 130 1.54 11.09 -5.38
N ASP A 131 2.56 11.04 -4.53
CA ASP A 131 3.96 11.26 -4.92
C ASP A 131 4.63 9.97 -5.38
N GLY A 132 4.01 8.83 -5.11
CA GLY A 132 4.44 7.53 -5.58
C GLY A 132 3.36 6.48 -5.47
N VAL A 133 3.60 5.34 -6.12
CA VAL A 133 2.79 4.13 -6.03
C VAL A 133 3.65 2.98 -5.53
N VAL A 134 3.12 2.19 -4.60
CA VAL A 134 3.72 0.90 -4.24
C VAL A 134 3.05 -0.16 -5.10
N LEU A 135 3.77 -0.61 -6.15
CA LEU A 135 3.31 -1.66 -7.03
C LEU A 135 3.40 -3.01 -6.33
N ASN A 136 2.40 -3.86 -6.56
CA ASN A 136 2.23 -5.08 -5.82
C ASN A 136 3.15 -6.20 -6.34
N TYR A 137 3.46 -7.18 -5.48
CA TYR A 137 4.12 -8.44 -5.85
C TYR A 137 3.10 -9.45 -6.39
N CYS A 138 3.57 -10.58 -6.90
CA CYS A 138 2.76 -11.66 -7.49
C CYS A 138 1.91 -11.21 -8.67
N VAL A 139 2.43 -10.31 -9.49
CA VAL A 139 1.80 -9.81 -10.71
C VAL A 139 2.75 -9.94 -11.89
N PRO A 140 2.23 -10.29 -13.10
CA PRO A 140 3.05 -10.37 -14.30
C PRO A 140 3.41 -8.98 -14.83
N PRO A 141 4.42 -8.89 -15.73
CA PRO A 141 4.82 -7.62 -16.34
C PRO A 141 3.67 -6.87 -17.02
N GLU A 142 2.73 -7.56 -17.64
CA GLU A 142 1.57 -6.99 -18.34
C GLU A 142 0.67 -6.19 -17.40
N TYR A 143 0.52 -6.66 -16.17
CA TYR A 143 -0.19 -5.90 -15.13
C TYR A 143 0.51 -4.57 -14.84
N ASN A 144 1.84 -4.57 -14.75
CA ASN A 144 2.62 -3.36 -14.49
C ASN A 144 2.56 -2.40 -15.67
N TYR A 145 2.55 -2.86 -16.92
CA TYR A 145 2.36 -2.00 -18.10
C TYR A 145 1.01 -1.28 -18.02
N LYS A 146 -0.06 -2.02 -17.74
CA LYS A 146 -1.39 -1.43 -17.53
C LYS A 146 -1.42 -0.43 -16.36
N ALA A 147 -0.79 -0.77 -15.24
CA ALA A 147 -0.69 0.12 -14.08
C ALA A 147 0.01 1.44 -14.42
N ILE A 148 1.10 1.38 -15.19
CA ILE A 148 1.83 2.56 -15.68
C ILE A 148 0.94 3.44 -16.57
N ASP A 149 0.15 2.85 -17.47
CA ASP A 149 -0.75 3.60 -18.34
C ASP A 149 -1.87 4.30 -17.54
N LEU A 150 -2.42 3.64 -16.53
CA LEU A 150 -3.40 4.24 -15.61
C LEU A 150 -2.79 5.39 -14.78
N LEU A 151 -1.58 5.22 -14.28
CA LEU A 151 -0.85 6.28 -13.56
C LEU A 151 -0.60 7.49 -14.47
N LYS A 152 -0.20 7.26 -15.73
CA LYS A 152 -0.03 8.35 -16.72
C LYS A 152 -1.35 9.06 -16.99
N ALA A 153 -2.45 8.32 -17.16
CA ALA A 153 -3.78 8.91 -17.36
C ALA A 153 -4.17 9.79 -16.17
N GLY A 154 -4.01 9.29 -14.94
CA GLY A 154 -4.28 10.07 -13.73
C GLY A 154 -3.39 11.31 -13.61
N ALA A 155 -2.09 11.19 -13.87
CA ALA A 155 -1.17 12.33 -13.87
C ALA A 155 -1.56 13.39 -14.89
N ALA A 156 -1.87 12.99 -16.12
CA ALA A 156 -2.32 13.88 -17.20
C ALA A 156 -3.60 14.61 -16.84
N LYS A 157 -4.57 13.90 -16.27
CA LYS A 157 -5.87 14.46 -15.82
C LYS A 157 -5.69 15.54 -14.74
N ALA A 158 -4.68 15.39 -13.88
CA ALA A 158 -4.35 16.37 -12.85
C ALA A 158 -3.28 17.40 -13.28
N GLY A 159 -2.83 17.39 -14.55
CA GLY A 159 -1.78 18.27 -15.05
C GLY A 159 -0.42 18.05 -14.39
N ARG A 160 -0.13 16.82 -13.92
CA ARG A 160 1.11 16.47 -13.23
C ARG A 160 2.12 15.79 -14.16
N ASN A 161 3.40 15.97 -13.84
CA ASN A 161 4.46 15.22 -14.52
C ASN A 161 4.49 13.77 -13.99
N PHE A 162 4.26 12.80 -14.88
CA PHE A 162 4.33 11.37 -14.56
C PHE A 162 5.73 10.95 -14.05
N ASP A 163 6.80 11.54 -14.58
CA ASP A 163 8.17 11.17 -14.20
C ASP A 163 8.51 11.58 -12.75
N ALA A 164 7.74 12.49 -12.17
CA ALA A 164 7.86 12.87 -10.77
C ALA A 164 7.19 11.88 -9.80
N ILE A 165 6.42 10.91 -10.32
CA ILE A 165 5.75 9.87 -9.51
C ILE A 165 6.70 8.69 -9.36
N ASP A 166 7.14 8.41 -8.13
CA ASP A 166 7.98 7.24 -7.83
C ASP A 166 7.19 5.94 -7.92
N ARG A 167 7.81 4.86 -8.39
CA ARG A 167 7.13 3.59 -8.73
C ARG A 167 7.89 2.36 -8.20
N PRO A 168 8.11 2.27 -6.88
CA PRO A 168 8.72 1.08 -6.31
C PRO A 168 7.85 -0.15 -6.53
N GLN A 169 8.49 -1.25 -6.98
CA GLN A 169 7.90 -2.57 -7.12
C GLN A 169 8.23 -3.41 -5.92
N LEU A 170 7.24 -3.99 -5.27
CA LEU A 170 7.44 -5.06 -4.30
C LEU A 170 7.79 -6.35 -5.03
N ILE A 171 8.79 -7.07 -4.54
CA ILE A 171 9.25 -8.34 -5.09
C ILE A 171 9.31 -9.34 -3.94
N VAL A 172 8.77 -10.54 -4.16
CA VAL A 172 9.01 -11.68 -3.29
C VAL A 172 10.32 -12.32 -3.71
N ALA A 173 11.22 -12.51 -2.77
CA ALA A 173 12.50 -13.16 -3.03
C ALA A 173 12.76 -14.22 -1.95
N SER A 174 13.19 -15.40 -2.39
CA SER A 174 13.69 -16.45 -1.53
C SER A 174 15.07 -16.89 -2.02
N VAL A 175 16.00 -17.04 -1.10
CA VAL A 175 17.39 -17.43 -1.41
C VAL A 175 17.76 -18.61 -0.53
N ASP A 176 18.07 -19.74 -1.15
CA ASP A 176 18.62 -20.95 -0.49
C ASP A 176 19.69 -21.56 -1.40
N LEU A 177 20.59 -22.38 -0.83
CA LEU A 177 21.52 -23.19 -1.62
C LEU A 177 20.81 -24.35 -2.33
N ASP A 178 19.67 -24.75 -1.81
CA ASP A 178 18.76 -25.73 -2.38
C ASP A 178 17.67 -24.99 -3.16
N HIS A 179 17.67 -25.14 -4.48
CA HIS A 179 16.73 -24.50 -5.39
C HIS A 179 15.27 -24.84 -5.04
N ASP A 180 14.98 -26.11 -4.76
CA ASP A 180 13.62 -26.57 -4.48
C ASP A 180 13.06 -25.95 -3.19
N LYS A 181 13.90 -25.73 -2.18
CA LYS A 181 13.51 -25.00 -0.97
C LYS A 181 13.23 -23.53 -1.23
N ALA A 182 14.05 -22.89 -2.07
CA ALA A 182 13.82 -21.49 -2.42
C ALA A 182 12.45 -21.32 -3.13
N ILE A 183 12.17 -22.18 -4.10
CA ILE A 183 10.89 -22.21 -4.84
C ILE A 183 9.73 -22.51 -3.89
N ASP A 184 9.84 -23.52 -3.03
CA ASP A 184 8.75 -23.93 -2.14
C ASP A 184 8.34 -22.83 -1.14
N THR A 185 9.32 -22.09 -0.62
CA THR A 185 9.07 -20.94 0.28
C THR A 185 8.27 -19.84 -0.43
N THR A 186 8.61 -19.54 -1.68
CA THR A 186 7.88 -18.53 -2.48
C THR A 186 6.47 -19.03 -2.83
N ARG A 187 6.34 -20.32 -3.14
CA ARG A 187 5.08 -20.99 -3.47
C ARG A 187 4.04 -20.85 -2.37
N GLU A 188 4.42 -20.95 -1.10
CA GLU A 188 3.51 -20.79 0.04
C GLU A 188 2.84 -19.41 0.07
N LEU A 189 3.62 -18.34 -0.14
CA LEU A 189 3.08 -16.98 -0.18
C LEU A 189 2.16 -16.78 -1.38
N LEU A 190 2.58 -17.24 -2.57
CA LEU A 190 1.77 -17.13 -3.78
C LEU A 190 0.45 -17.89 -3.65
N THR A 191 0.46 -19.09 -3.03
CA THR A 191 -0.75 -19.86 -2.75
C THR A 191 -1.77 -19.06 -1.96
N GLN A 192 -1.34 -18.44 -0.85
CA GLN A 192 -2.22 -17.60 -0.04
C GLN A 192 -2.72 -16.39 -0.83
N TYR A 193 -1.83 -15.75 -1.58
CA TYR A 193 -2.15 -14.52 -2.28
C TYR A 193 -3.16 -14.73 -3.40
N LEU A 194 -3.02 -15.80 -4.19
CA LEU A 194 -3.97 -16.20 -5.23
C LEU A 194 -5.36 -16.50 -4.66
N ALA A 195 -5.44 -17.15 -3.50
CA ALA A 195 -6.72 -17.47 -2.87
C ALA A 195 -7.43 -16.23 -2.31
N GLN A 196 -6.67 -15.27 -1.76
CA GLN A 196 -7.21 -14.19 -0.94
C GLN A 196 -7.34 -12.86 -1.68
N GLN A 197 -6.71 -12.72 -2.84
CA GLN A 197 -6.68 -11.49 -3.63
C GLN A 197 -7.27 -11.71 -5.04
N PRO A 198 -8.60 -11.75 -5.19
CA PRO A 198 -9.25 -12.14 -6.45
C PRO A 198 -8.84 -11.28 -7.65
N HIS A 199 -8.57 -9.99 -7.41
CA HIS A 199 -8.12 -9.09 -8.47
C HIS A 199 -6.69 -9.37 -8.92
N ILE A 200 -5.82 -9.84 -8.02
CA ILE A 200 -4.45 -10.28 -8.35
C ILE A 200 -4.50 -11.64 -9.05
N ALA A 201 -5.29 -12.59 -8.54
CA ALA A 201 -5.49 -13.87 -9.21
C ALA A 201 -5.96 -13.69 -10.65
N LYS A 202 -6.90 -12.76 -10.89
CA LYS A 202 -7.34 -12.41 -12.25
C LYS A 202 -6.21 -11.77 -13.07
N ALA A 203 -5.41 -10.91 -12.46
CA ALA A 203 -4.33 -10.19 -13.14
C ALA A 203 -3.14 -11.09 -13.46
N SER A 204 -2.86 -12.11 -12.63
CA SER A 204 -1.74 -13.05 -12.80
C SER A 204 -1.88 -13.95 -14.03
N GLY A 205 -3.10 -14.08 -14.60
CA GLY A 205 -3.37 -14.99 -15.71
C GLY A 205 -3.39 -16.48 -15.33
N VAL A 206 -3.37 -16.77 -14.00
CA VAL A 206 -3.51 -18.16 -13.50
C VAL A 206 -4.87 -18.73 -13.87
N ASP A 207 -4.89 -20.01 -14.23
CA ASP A 207 -6.15 -20.72 -14.52
C ASP A 207 -7.13 -20.56 -13.35
N PRO A 208 -8.35 -20.06 -13.58
CA PRO A 208 -9.37 -19.93 -12.57
C PRO A 208 -9.69 -21.23 -11.82
N GLU A 209 -9.50 -22.40 -12.42
CA GLU A 209 -9.70 -23.69 -11.76
C GLU A 209 -8.62 -23.94 -10.69
N VAL A 210 -7.37 -23.57 -10.96
CA VAL A 210 -6.29 -23.62 -9.94
C VAL A 210 -6.66 -22.74 -8.75
N VAL A 211 -7.12 -21.52 -9.00
CA VAL A 211 -7.54 -20.60 -7.94
C VAL A 211 -8.70 -21.19 -7.12
N LYS A 212 -9.70 -21.80 -7.76
CA LYS A 212 -10.82 -22.46 -7.07
C LYS A 212 -10.35 -23.64 -6.24
N GLN A 213 -9.45 -24.46 -6.73
CA GLN A 213 -8.87 -25.59 -5.98
C GLN A 213 -8.16 -25.09 -4.72
N ILE A 214 -7.33 -24.07 -4.83
CA ILE A 214 -6.67 -23.45 -3.69
C ILE A 214 -7.72 -22.91 -2.71
N GLN A 215 -8.71 -22.17 -3.18
CA GLN A 215 -9.79 -21.59 -2.35
C GLN A 215 -10.65 -22.65 -1.65
N SER A 216 -10.80 -23.84 -2.23
CA SER A 216 -11.55 -24.94 -1.60
C SER A 216 -10.86 -25.51 -0.35
N ILE A 217 -9.56 -25.32 -0.23
CA ILE A 217 -8.72 -25.81 0.87
C ILE A 217 -8.43 -24.69 1.88
N LEU A 218 -8.10 -23.50 1.39
CA LEU A 218 -7.72 -22.38 2.25
C LEU A 218 -8.93 -21.72 2.89
N GLY A 219 -8.94 -21.73 4.25
CA GLY A 219 -9.80 -20.86 5.03
C GLY A 219 -9.26 -19.44 5.19
N TRP A 220 -9.97 -18.64 5.99
CA TRP A 220 -9.48 -17.33 6.42
C TRP A 220 -9.61 -17.17 7.95
N PRO A 221 -8.51 -16.95 8.67
CA PRO A 221 -7.11 -17.06 8.22
C PRO A 221 -6.75 -18.48 7.80
N ALA A 222 -5.83 -18.63 6.84
CA ALA A 222 -5.33 -19.94 6.43
C ALA A 222 -4.38 -20.51 7.49
N THR A 223 -4.49 -21.83 7.75
CA THR A 223 -3.53 -22.54 8.61
C THR A 223 -2.32 -23.03 7.79
N HIS A 224 -1.20 -23.30 8.46
CA HIS A 224 -0.02 -23.87 7.80
C HIS A 224 -0.33 -25.20 7.09
N GLU A 225 -1.18 -26.05 7.68
CA GLU A 225 -1.59 -27.31 7.08
C GLU A 225 -2.38 -27.08 5.77
N GLN A 226 -3.33 -26.14 5.77
CA GLN A 226 -4.09 -25.80 4.58
C GLN A 226 -3.18 -25.27 3.48
N ILE A 227 -2.21 -24.42 3.82
CA ILE A 227 -1.22 -23.89 2.85
C ILE A 227 -0.39 -25.05 2.30
N ALA A 228 0.13 -25.94 3.14
CA ALA A 228 0.91 -27.09 2.73
C ALA A 228 0.14 -28.02 1.78
N MET A 229 -1.18 -28.19 2.03
CA MET A 229 -2.07 -28.98 1.15
C MET A 229 -2.34 -28.29 -0.19
N ALA A 230 -2.49 -26.98 -0.19
CA ALA A 230 -2.91 -26.23 -1.38
C ALA A 230 -1.74 -25.81 -2.29
N LYS A 231 -0.53 -25.67 -1.75
CA LYS A 231 0.63 -25.16 -2.53
C LYS A 231 1.00 -26.04 -3.73
N HIS A 232 0.64 -27.31 -3.72
CA HIS A 232 0.89 -28.22 -4.85
C HIS A 232 0.10 -27.88 -6.11
N PHE A 233 -0.96 -27.09 -5.99
CA PHE A 233 -1.73 -26.60 -7.13
C PHE A 233 -1.06 -25.41 -7.83
N VAL A 234 -0.11 -24.75 -7.20
CA VAL A 234 0.63 -23.62 -7.79
C VAL A 234 1.78 -24.17 -8.63
N PRO A 235 1.72 -24.06 -9.95
CA PRO A 235 2.78 -24.53 -10.82
C PRO A 235 4.03 -23.63 -10.71
N GLU A 236 5.19 -24.20 -11.04
CA GLU A 236 6.48 -23.51 -10.88
C GLU A 236 6.62 -22.30 -11.81
N GLU A 237 5.98 -22.35 -12.98
CA GLU A 237 5.99 -21.26 -13.97
C GLU A 237 5.39 -19.95 -13.45
N LEU A 238 4.69 -19.97 -12.31
CA LEU A 238 4.12 -18.80 -11.65
C LEU A 238 5.04 -18.21 -10.58
N ILE A 239 6.13 -18.86 -10.26
CA ILE A 239 7.07 -18.47 -9.21
C ILE A 239 8.29 -17.78 -9.81
#